data_378a3637b7c324e7163e56df1cd0a67c
#
_entry.id   378a3637b7c324e7163e56df1cd0a67c
#
_cell.length_a   1.000
_cell.length_b   1.000
_cell.length_c   1.000
_cell.angle_alpha   90.00
_cell.angle_beta   90.00
_cell.angle_gamma   90.00
#
_symmetry.space_group_name_H-M   'P 1'
#
loop_
_entity.id
_entity.type
_entity.pdbx_description
1 polymer ?
#
loop_
_entity_poly.entity_id
_entity_poly.type
_entity_poly.pdbx_seq_one_letter_code
_entity_poly.pdbx_strand_id
1 'polypeptide(L)'
;MGRQVAIASAGFSEHASKRSDVNMAELVSEAVEDCLKNAPGVEIDDIDAFVNGNMPAFEGANMPELWMTDWMGARNKPLLRVTTGGTTGGTVAIAGYYTVAAGLPKIDTVLAIAFEQQSQGDTSVGLASVAYGEISVLNTLGIPYDQLSRLLSAGAAIGVAAYQATNYMAKAKITEEDLARVVVQNRHNAAKTWWTHLKMPDLTVEEVLDTPYISYPLRYGMVCPASDGACAMLFTTEEKAKDMCDIPVYVNGVASVANETAVLGYDGSGTGQIDPSDQLGAIKSSELAYYQAGISFPRKEIDYAEVYSPFPNQELMWVEKLGLFEETTAPKMYETGVTALKGELPINCSGGVNSTNAIGASAMERPAEAALQIMGKADNQVPKTVHTSIGHGWGGSLNLCTLMVMSDEPQRKWR
;
A
#
# COMPACT_ATOMS: atom_id res chain seq x y z
N MET A 1 10.76 -7.16 26.13
CA MET A 1 10.87 -6.23 25.01
C MET A 1 11.05 -7.07 23.74
N GLY A 2 10.38 -6.70 22.64
CA GLY A 2 10.60 -7.37 21.37
C GLY A 2 12.02 -7.12 20.85
N ARG A 3 12.50 -7.96 19.92
CA ARG A 3 13.78 -7.74 19.23
C ARG A 3 13.67 -6.56 18.29
N GLN A 4 14.76 -5.84 18.07
CA GLN A 4 14.85 -4.88 16.95
C GLN A 4 14.86 -5.64 15.64
N VAL A 5 14.03 -5.21 14.70
CA VAL A 5 13.86 -5.85 13.40
C VAL A 5 14.33 -4.90 12.30
N ALA A 6 15.02 -5.45 11.33
CA ALA A 6 15.42 -4.75 10.12
C ALA A 6 14.87 -5.46 8.88
N ILE A 7 14.66 -4.67 7.84
CA ILE A 7 14.43 -5.14 6.47
C ILE A 7 15.81 -5.21 5.82
N ALA A 8 16.20 -6.38 5.34
CA ALA A 8 17.45 -6.60 4.65
C ALA A 8 17.32 -6.45 3.14
N SER A 9 16.12 -6.67 2.60
CA SER A 9 15.85 -6.63 1.17
C SER A 9 14.36 -6.53 0.87
N ALA A 10 14.05 -6.11 -0.35
CA ALA A 10 12.73 -6.23 -0.97
C ALA A 10 12.88 -6.55 -2.46
N GLY A 11 11.84 -7.15 -3.03
CA GLY A 11 11.80 -7.50 -4.44
C GLY A 11 10.38 -7.57 -4.98
N PHE A 12 10.27 -7.52 -6.31
CA PHE A 12 9.00 -7.45 -7.02
C PHE A 12 8.99 -8.44 -8.19
N SER A 13 7.81 -8.86 -8.61
CA SER A 13 7.61 -9.42 -9.95
C SER A 13 7.37 -8.29 -10.96
N GLU A 14 7.43 -8.58 -12.24
CA GLU A 14 6.90 -7.66 -13.24
C GLU A 14 5.37 -7.59 -13.13
N HIS A 15 4.81 -6.38 -13.14
CA HIS A 15 3.37 -6.14 -13.06
C HIS A 15 2.80 -5.77 -14.43
N ALA A 16 1.65 -6.36 -14.75
CA ALA A 16 0.89 -6.06 -15.97
C ALA A 16 -0.60 -6.25 -15.74
N SER A 17 -1.43 -5.79 -16.68
CA SER A 17 -2.88 -6.05 -16.62
C SER A 17 -3.22 -7.54 -16.64
N LYS A 18 -2.34 -8.33 -17.26
CA LYS A 18 -2.45 -9.79 -17.34
C LYS A 18 -1.07 -10.41 -17.57
N ARG A 19 -0.62 -11.22 -16.61
CA ARG A 19 0.58 -12.05 -16.70
C ARG A 19 0.21 -13.46 -17.15
N SER A 20 -0.12 -13.60 -18.44
CA SER A 20 -0.49 -14.90 -19.03
C SER A 20 0.70 -15.81 -19.33
N ASP A 21 1.91 -15.31 -19.18
CA ASP A 21 3.20 -15.98 -19.33
C ASP A 21 3.59 -16.79 -18.08
N VAL A 22 3.02 -16.47 -16.91
CA VAL A 22 3.29 -17.12 -15.63
C VAL A 22 1.99 -17.51 -14.92
N ASN A 23 2.04 -18.54 -14.11
CA ASN A 23 0.99 -18.83 -13.14
C ASN A 23 1.30 -18.11 -11.81
N MET A 24 0.36 -18.15 -10.86
CA MET A 24 0.47 -17.46 -9.58
C MET A 24 1.71 -17.88 -8.77
N ALA A 25 2.12 -19.14 -8.82
CA ALA A 25 3.29 -19.63 -8.11
C ALA A 25 4.59 -19.12 -8.74
N GLU A 26 4.67 -19.08 -10.07
CA GLU A 26 5.78 -18.49 -10.80
C GLU A 26 5.86 -16.98 -10.57
N LEU A 27 4.71 -16.29 -10.53
CA LEU A 27 4.65 -14.86 -10.21
C LEU A 27 5.23 -14.56 -8.81
N VAL A 28 4.93 -15.40 -7.83
CA VAL A 28 5.50 -15.32 -6.48
C VAL A 28 7.00 -15.61 -6.50
N SER A 29 7.44 -16.62 -7.25
CA SER A 29 8.87 -16.97 -7.39
C SER A 29 9.69 -15.80 -7.95
N GLU A 30 9.18 -15.07 -8.94
CA GLU A 30 9.84 -13.87 -9.48
C GLU A 30 10.14 -12.84 -8.37
N ALA A 31 9.15 -12.54 -7.51
CA ALA A 31 9.33 -11.58 -6.43
C ALA A 31 10.32 -12.08 -5.35
N VAL A 32 10.30 -13.38 -5.04
CA VAL A 32 11.25 -14.01 -4.12
C VAL A 32 12.67 -13.95 -4.68
N GLU A 33 12.85 -14.30 -5.94
CA GLU A 33 14.15 -14.27 -6.64
C GLU A 33 14.73 -12.85 -6.68
N ASP A 34 13.90 -11.85 -7.01
CA ASP A 34 14.32 -10.44 -7.02
C ASP A 34 14.68 -9.95 -5.61
N CYS A 35 13.92 -10.35 -4.60
CA CYS A 35 14.23 -10.05 -3.19
C CYS A 35 15.58 -10.63 -2.77
N LEU A 36 15.85 -11.90 -3.07
CA LEU A 36 17.13 -12.57 -2.75
C LEU A 36 18.30 -11.98 -3.55
N LYS A 37 18.10 -11.63 -4.81
CA LYS A 37 19.09 -10.93 -5.62
C LYS A 37 19.53 -9.59 -5.00
N ASN A 38 18.62 -8.90 -4.33
CA ASN A 38 18.88 -7.64 -3.62
C ASN A 38 19.53 -7.84 -2.23
N ALA A 39 19.68 -9.09 -1.76
CA ALA A 39 20.39 -9.48 -0.53
C ALA A 39 21.53 -10.46 -0.85
N PRO A 40 22.66 -10.00 -1.41
CA PRO A 40 23.75 -10.88 -1.83
C PRO A 40 24.27 -11.76 -0.68
N GLY A 41 24.36 -13.06 -0.93
CA GLY A 41 24.83 -14.05 0.03
C GLY A 41 23.73 -14.63 0.93
N VAL A 42 22.48 -14.23 0.74
CA VAL A 42 21.32 -14.87 1.39
C VAL A 42 20.72 -15.89 0.45
N GLU A 43 20.66 -17.13 0.90
CA GLU A 43 20.02 -18.21 0.17
C GLU A 43 18.63 -18.52 0.76
N ILE A 44 17.78 -19.18 -0.01
CA ILE A 44 16.43 -19.53 0.44
C ILE A 44 16.44 -20.40 1.70
N ASP A 45 17.50 -21.15 1.91
CA ASP A 45 17.67 -22.01 3.09
C ASP A 45 17.96 -21.21 4.37
N ASP A 46 18.43 -19.98 4.27
CA ASP A 46 18.68 -19.08 5.40
C ASP A 46 17.40 -18.46 5.97
N ILE A 47 16.27 -18.63 5.28
CA ILE A 47 14.97 -18.16 5.72
C ILE A 47 14.37 -19.14 6.74
N ASP A 48 14.07 -18.67 7.94
CA ASP A 48 13.57 -19.51 9.02
C ASP A 48 12.05 -19.71 8.98
N ALA A 49 11.29 -18.71 8.51
CA ALA A 49 9.83 -18.75 8.43
C ALA A 49 9.28 -17.86 7.30
N PHE A 50 8.04 -18.10 6.93
CA PHE A 50 7.36 -17.41 5.86
C PHE A 50 6.02 -16.83 6.33
N VAL A 51 5.67 -15.66 5.79
CA VAL A 51 4.33 -15.10 5.92
C VAL A 51 3.85 -14.74 4.50
N ASN A 52 2.66 -15.21 4.12
CA ASN A 52 2.12 -14.86 2.82
C ASN A 52 0.69 -14.34 2.88
N GLY A 53 0.24 -13.71 1.81
CA GLY A 53 -1.15 -13.28 1.70
C GLY A 53 -1.53 -12.78 0.31
N ASN A 54 -2.82 -12.95 0.01
CA ASN A 54 -3.51 -12.42 -1.15
C ASN A 54 -4.98 -12.22 -0.80
N MET A 55 -5.75 -11.70 -1.72
CA MET A 55 -7.22 -11.60 -1.59
C MET A 55 -7.89 -12.69 -2.43
N PRO A 56 -8.24 -13.86 -1.86
CA PRO A 56 -8.71 -15.02 -2.62
C PRO A 56 -10.00 -14.78 -3.41
N ALA A 57 -10.72 -13.70 -3.11
CA ALA A 57 -11.92 -13.30 -3.83
C ALA A 57 -11.66 -12.92 -5.30
N PHE A 58 -10.41 -12.59 -5.66
CA PHE A 58 -10.07 -12.19 -7.03
C PHE A 58 -9.71 -13.38 -7.91
N GLU A 59 -8.93 -14.34 -7.41
CA GLU A 59 -8.54 -15.51 -8.21
C GLU A 59 -9.48 -16.71 -8.00
N GLY A 60 -10.30 -16.70 -6.97
CA GLY A 60 -11.10 -17.85 -6.57
C GLY A 60 -10.29 -18.97 -5.91
N ALA A 61 -8.99 -18.78 -5.68
CA ALA A 61 -8.10 -19.72 -5.02
C ALA A 61 -8.09 -19.48 -3.50
N ASN A 62 -8.90 -20.21 -2.74
CA ASN A 62 -9.07 -19.97 -1.31
C ASN A 62 -7.84 -20.32 -0.45
N MET A 63 -6.99 -21.23 -0.91
CA MET A 63 -5.81 -21.74 -0.16
C MET A 63 -4.63 -21.92 -1.11
N PRO A 64 -4.13 -20.84 -1.73
CA PRO A 64 -3.04 -20.94 -2.71
C PRO A 64 -1.73 -21.44 -2.10
N GLU A 65 -1.50 -21.21 -0.80
CA GLU A 65 -0.32 -21.69 -0.09
C GLU A 65 -0.13 -23.21 -0.16
N LEU A 66 -1.19 -23.99 -0.35
CA LEU A 66 -1.08 -25.45 -0.42
C LEU A 66 -0.29 -25.96 -1.63
N TRP A 67 -0.24 -25.18 -2.71
CA TRP A 67 0.49 -25.57 -3.93
C TRP A 67 1.64 -24.60 -4.27
N MET A 68 1.74 -23.46 -3.56
CA MET A 68 2.81 -22.49 -3.76
C MET A 68 4.00 -22.70 -2.81
N THR A 69 3.89 -23.56 -1.80
CA THR A 69 4.89 -23.77 -0.75
C THR A 69 6.31 -23.98 -1.28
N ASP A 70 6.46 -24.80 -2.32
CA ASP A 70 7.78 -25.08 -2.92
C ASP A 70 8.32 -23.88 -3.70
N TRP A 71 7.46 -23.15 -4.39
CA TRP A 71 7.82 -22.01 -5.21
C TRP A 71 8.27 -20.79 -4.39
N MET A 72 7.71 -20.62 -3.20
CA MET A 72 8.15 -19.58 -2.27
C MET A 72 9.33 -20.01 -1.38
N GLY A 73 9.76 -21.29 -1.43
CA GLY A 73 10.85 -21.83 -0.61
C GLY A 73 10.47 -22.24 0.80
N ALA A 74 9.18 -22.36 1.10
CA ALA A 74 8.66 -22.61 2.46
C ALA A 74 8.56 -24.09 2.85
N ARG A 75 9.13 -25.03 2.05
CA ARG A 75 9.06 -26.47 2.33
C ARG A 75 9.65 -26.81 3.69
N ASN A 76 8.86 -27.47 4.53
CA ASN A 76 9.21 -27.88 5.90
C ASN A 76 9.57 -26.72 6.85
N LYS A 77 9.16 -25.49 6.54
CA LYS A 77 9.37 -24.29 7.37
C LYS A 77 8.04 -23.74 7.90
N PRO A 78 8.04 -23.04 9.04
CA PRO A 78 6.85 -22.34 9.53
C PRO A 78 6.27 -21.39 8.48
N LEU A 79 4.96 -21.45 8.28
CA LEU A 79 4.24 -20.64 7.32
C LEU A 79 2.95 -20.08 7.93
N LEU A 80 2.75 -18.78 7.82
CA LEU A 80 1.51 -18.10 8.17
C LEU A 80 0.88 -17.47 6.94
N ARG A 81 -0.45 -17.51 6.85
CA ARG A 81 -1.21 -16.74 5.86
C ARG A 81 -2.03 -15.65 6.52
N VAL A 82 -2.01 -14.46 5.95
CA VAL A 82 -2.74 -13.29 6.44
C VAL A 82 -3.55 -12.68 5.30
N THR A 83 -4.81 -12.34 5.57
CA THR A 83 -5.69 -11.65 4.62
C THR A 83 -6.52 -10.59 5.35
N THR A 84 -6.45 -9.34 4.89
CA THR A 84 -7.16 -8.19 5.50
C THR A 84 -7.70 -7.21 4.44
N GLY A 85 -8.36 -7.75 3.41
CA GLY A 85 -8.85 -6.91 2.32
C GLY A 85 -7.72 -6.18 1.58
N GLY A 86 -7.94 -4.96 1.09
CA GLY A 86 -6.94 -4.19 0.35
C GLY A 86 -5.65 -3.87 1.12
N THR A 87 -5.67 -3.98 2.46
CA THR A 87 -4.45 -3.86 3.31
C THR A 87 -3.66 -5.15 3.44
N THR A 88 -4.05 -6.23 2.76
CA THR A 88 -3.42 -7.56 2.92
C THR A 88 -1.89 -7.47 2.85
N GLY A 89 -1.32 -6.85 1.84
CA GLY A 89 0.14 -6.72 1.71
C GLY A 89 0.79 -5.98 2.89
N GLY A 90 0.20 -4.89 3.35
CA GLY A 90 0.69 -4.15 4.52
C GLY A 90 0.62 -4.98 5.81
N THR A 91 -0.47 -5.75 5.98
CA THR A 91 -0.63 -6.63 7.15
C THR A 91 0.32 -7.83 7.08
N VAL A 92 0.59 -8.37 5.90
CA VAL A 92 1.60 -9.43 5.68
C VAL A 92 3.00 -8.90 6.05
N ALA A 93 3.37 -7.70 5.65
CA ALA A 93 4.63 -7.07 6.05
C ALA A 93 4.72 -6.88 7.58
N ILE A 94 3.64 -6.39 8.21
CA ILE A 94 3.56 -6.25 9.68
C ILE A 94 3.63 -7.61 10.38
N ALA A 95 3.01 -8.65 9.84
CA ALA A 95 3.11 -10.00 10.39
C ALA A 95 4.52 -10.59 10.26
N GLY A 96 5.23 -10.31 9.16
CA GLY A 96 6.66 -10.62 9.00
C GLY A 96 7.49 -9.95 10.09
N TYR A 97 7.29 -8.65 10.29
CA TYR A 97 7.90 -7.90 11.39
C TYR A 97 7.59 -8.53 12.77
N TYR A 98 6.32 -8.79 13.09
CA TYR A 98 5.94 -9.39 14.38
C TYR A 98 6.54 -10.76 14.60
N THR A 99 6.67 -11.56 13.56
CA THR A 99 7.23 -12.92 13.63
C THR A 99 8.70 -12.88 14.07
N VAL A 100 9.50 -11.95 13.55
CA VAL A 100 10.88 -11.72 14.00
C VAL A 100 10.92 -11.09 15.39
N ALA A 101 10.11 -10.04 15.61
CA ALA A 101 10.07 -9.28 16.88
C ALA A 101 9.64 -10.14 18.08
N ALA A 102 8.83 -11.19 17.86
CA ALA A 102 8.39 -12.12 18.90
C ALA A 102 9.54 -12.90 19.54
N GLY A 103 10.68 -13.02 18.86
CA GLY A 103 11.86 -13.69 19.40
C GLY A 103 11.68 -15.19 19.60
N LEU A 104 10.91 -15.86 18.75
CA LEU A 104 10.73 -17.30 18.81
C LEU A 104 12.07 -18.02 18.57
N PRO A 105 12.37 -19.12 19.29
CA PRO A 105 13.60 -19.87 19.09
C PRO A 105 13.77 -20.32 17.63
N LYS A 106 14.94 -20.07 17.04
CA LYS A 106 15.30 -20.44 15.66
C LYS A 106 14.48 -19.70 14.58
N ILE A 107 13.86 -18.56 14.90
CA ILE A 107 13.21 -17.71 13.91
C ILE A 107 13.82 -16.32 14.06
N ASP A 108 14.80 -16.05 13.22
CA ASP A 108 15.49 -14.77 13.13
C ASP A 108 15.27 -14.07 11.79
N THR A 109 14.99 -14.85 10.72
CA THR A 109 14.85 -14.38 9.36
C THR A 109 13.52 -14.84 8.77
N VAL A 110 12.70 -13.91 8.30
CA VAL A 110 11.35 -14.17 7.80
C VAL A 110 11.17 -13.52 6.43
N LEU A 111 10.71 -14.30 5.45
CA LEU A 111 10.29 -13.78 4.16
C LEU A 111 8.78 -13.55 4.17
N ALA A 112 8.37 -12.30 4.00
CA ALA A 112 6.99 -11.90 3.83
C ALA A 112 6.68 -11.73 2.34
N ILE A 113 5.57 -12.30 1.84
CA ILE A 113 5.22 -12.33 0.42
C ILE A 113 3.74 -11.98 0.25
N ALA A 114 3.45 -10.97 -0.55
CA ALA A 114 2.10 -10.60 -0.90
C ALA A 114 1.95 -10.60 -2.43
N PHE A 115 0.82 -11.08 -2.93
CA PHE A 115 0.61 -11.27 -4.36
C PHE A 115 -0.87 -11.14 -4.72
N GLU A 116 -1.13 -10.90 -6.00
CA GLU A 116 -2.46 -11.00 -6.60
C GLU A 116 -2.33 -11.27 -8.09
N GLN A 117 -3.13 -12.20 -8.62
CA GLN A 117 -3.26 -12.44 -10.05
C GLN A 117 -4.70 -12.17 -10.48
N GLN A 118 -5.10 -10.90 -10.44
CA GLN A 118 -6.48 -10.44 -10.65
C GLN A 118 -7.05 -10.88 -11.99
N SER A 119 -6.21 -11.06 -13.00
CA SER A 119 -6.63 -11.48 -14.34
C SER A 119 -7.17 -12.92 -14.40
N GLN A 120 -7.01 -13.71 -13.35
CA GLN A 120 -7.50 -15.08 -13.26
C GLN A 120 -8.97 -15.16 -12.84
N GLY A 121 -9.54 -14.09 -12.34
CA GLY A 121 -10.94 -14.02 -11.89
C GLY A 121 -11.68 -12.78 -12.37
N ASP A 122 -12.89 -12.62 -11.87
CA ASP A 122 -13.68 -11.42 -12.13
C ASP A 122 -13.43 -10.40 -11.02
N THR A 123 -12.63 -9.38 -11.33
CA THR A 123 -12.31 -8.27 -10.41
C THR A 123 -13.55 -7.60 -9.83
N SER A 124 -14.66 -7.56 -10.57
CA SER A 124 -15.92 -6.96 -10.10
C SER A 124 -16.55 -7.76 -8.95
N VAL A 125 -16.43 -9.08 -8.98
CA VAL A 125 -16.89 -9.95 -7.88
C VAL A 125 -16.04 -9.76 -6.64
N GLY A 126 -14.72 -9.68 -6.79
CA GLY A 126 -13.80 -9.41 -5.70
C GLY A 126 -14.10 -8.05 -5.04
N LEU A 127 -14.27 -7.00 -5.83
CA LEU A 127 -14.63 -5.67 -5.32
C LEU A 127 -16.02 -5.63 -4.67
N ALA A 128 -17.01 -6.35 -5.23
CA ALA A 128 -18.33 -6.44 -4.63
C ALA A 128 -18.31 -7.14 -3.26
N SER A 129 -17.45 -8.14 -3.07
CA SER A 129 -17.33 -8.85 -1.79
C SER A 129 -16.92 -7.94 -0.63
N VAL A 130 -16.13 -6.90 -0.91
CA VAL A 130 -15.71 -5.89 0.08
C VAL A 130 -16.91 -5.05 0.55
N ALA A 131 -17.91 -4.87 -0.29
CA ALA A 131 -19.09 -4.06 -0.02
C ALA A 131 -20.20 -4.79 0.76
N TYR A 132 -20.10 -6.10 1.00
CA TYR A 132 -21.17 -6.85 1.67
C TYR A 132 -21.50 -6.36 3.07
N GLY A 133 -20.51 -5.93 3.84
CA GLY A 133 -20.72 -5.33 5.15
C GLY A 133 -21.52 -4.02 5.08
N GLU A 134 -21.29 -3.24 4.05
CA GLU A 134 -21.97 -1.97 3.77
C GLU A 134 -23.41 -2.19 3.34
N ILE A 135 -23.66 -3.19 2.50
CA ILE A 135 -25.00 -3.57 2.06
C ILE A 135 -25.90 -3.85 3.26
N SER A 136 -25.41 -4.56 4.24
CA SER A 136 -26.17 -4.89 5.45
C SER A 136 -26.56 -3.64 6.24
N VAL A 137 -25.64 -2.68 6.40
CA VAL A 137 -25.90 -1.40 7.05
C VAL A 137 -26.90 -0.54 6.25
N LEU A 138 -26.71 -0.42 4.95
CA LEU A 138 -27.58 0.35 4.07
C LEU A 138 -29.01 -0.21 4.04
N ASN A 139 -29.17 -1.53 4.03
CA ASN A 139 -30.47 -2.19 4.17
C ASN A 139 -31.12 -1.86 5.52
N THR A 140 -30.35 -1.85 6.62
CA THR A 140 -30.83 -1.48 7.95
C THR A 140 -31.30 -0.01 7.99
N LEU A 141 -30.65 0.86 7.23
CA LEU A 141 -31.02 2.27 7.11
C LEU A 141 -32.17 2.52 6.12
N GLY A 142 -32.71 1.48 5.49
CA GLY A 142 -33.83 1.59 4.56
C GLY A 142 -33.47 2.21 3.20
N ILE A 143 -32.18 2.17 2.81
CA ILE A 143 -31.74 2.65 1.50
C ILE A 143 -32.19 1.62 0.43
N PRO A 144 -32.94 2.05 -0.61
CA PRO A 144 -33.43 1.15 -1.65
C PRO A 144 -32.31 0.41 -2.37
N TYR A 145 -32.53 -0.87 -2.63
CA TYR A 145 -31.55 -1.75 -3.29
C TYR A 145 -31.10 -1.24 -4.68
N ASP A 146 -31.94 -0.54 -5.40
CA ASP A 146 -31.60 0.05 -6.71
C ASP A 146 -30.60 1.21 -6.58
N GLN A 147 -30.67 2.00 -5.50
CA GLN A 147 -29.66 3.03 -5.20
C GLN A 147 -28.34 2.37 -4.80
N LEU A 148 -28.40 1.32 -4.00
CA LEU A 148 -27.26 0.54 -3.61
C LEU A 148 -26.59 -0.13 -4.82
N SER A 149 -27.37 -0.76 -5.69
CA SER A 149 -26.86 -1.43 -6.90
C SER A 149 -26.18 -0.43 -7.87
N ARG A 150 -26.61 0.81 -7.92
CA ARG A 150 -25.95 1.88 -8.71
C ARG A 150 -24.61 2.27 -8.14
N LEU A 151 -24.49 2.38 -6.81
CA LEU A 151 -23.22 2.57 -6.11
C LEU A 151 -22.25 1.41 -6.37
N LEU A 152 -22.77 0.18 -6.34
CA LEU A 152 -21.98 -1.03 -6.54
C LEU A 152 -21.70 -1.32 -8.03
N SER A 153 -22.59 -0.94 -8.94
CA SER A 153 -22.41 -1.16 -10.39
C SER A 153 -21.32 -0.26 -11.00
N ALA A 154 -20.97 0.84 -10.35
CA ALA A 154 -19.81 1.65 -10.71
C ALA A 154 -18.48 1.06 -10.19
N GLY A 155 -18.46 -0.26 -9.84
CA GLY A 155 -17.28 -0.93 -9.29
C GLY A 155 -17.03 -0.58 -7.82
N ALA A 156 -18.05 -0.72 -6.97
CA ALA A 156 -18.05 -0.47 -5.49
C ALA A 156 -17.00 0.52 -4.96
N ALA A 157 -15.71 0.17 -5.10
CA ALA A 157 -14.59 1.00 -4.65
C ALA A 157 -14.52 2.36 -5.36
N ILE A 158 -14.83 2.42 -6.66
CA ILE A 158 -14.78 3.69 -7.43
C ILE A 158 -15.89 4.63 -6.98
N GLY A 159 -17.11 4.11 -6.74
CA GLY A 159 -18.24 4.90 -6.24
C GLY A 159 -17.97 5.52 -4.88
N VAL A 160 -17.40 4.73 -3.94
CA VAL A 160 -16.99 5.21 -2.62
C VAL A 160 -15.88 6.26 -2.73
N ALA A 161 -14.88 6.02 -3.57
CA ALA A 161 -13.79 6.98 -3.79
C ALA A 161 -14.28 8.27 -4.46
N ALA A 162 -15.27 8.19 -5.35
CA ALA A 162 -15.90 9.36 -5.96
C ALA A 162 -16.68 10.19 -4.93
N TYR A 163 -17.38 9.55 -4.02
CA TYR A 163 -18.03 10.23 -2.90
C TYR A 163 -17.01 10.93 -1.98
N GLN A 164 -15.91 10.25 -1.63
CA GLN A 164 -14.80 10.89 -0.91
C GLN A 164 -14.23 12.08 -1.69
N ALA A 165 -13.99 11.90 -2.99
CA ALA A 165 -13.45 12.95 -3.85
C ALA A 165 -14.33 14.19 -3.85
N THR A 166 -15.65 14.03 -3.98
CA THR A 166 -16.62 15.15 -3.96
C THR A 166 -16.54 15.92 -2.65
N ASN A 167 -16.51 15.23 -1.51
CA ASN A 167 -16.40 15.87 -0.20
C ASN A 167 -15.06 16.57 -0.03
N TYR A 168 -13.95 15.91 -0.36
CA TYR A 168 -12.62 16.49 -0.24
C TYR A 168 -12.45 17.71 -1.16
N MET A 169 -12.90 17.63 -2.41
CA MET A 169 -12.83 18.77 -3.35
C MET A 169 -13.61 19.97 -2.84
N ALA A 170 -14.80 19.77 -2.27
CA ALA A 170 -15.59 20.86 -1.69
C ALA A 170 -14.87 21.48 -0.48
N LYS A 171 -14.28 20.67 0.40
CA LYS A 171 -13.54 21.09 1.58
C LYS A 171 -12.25 21.84 1.22
N ALA A 172 -11.46 21.30 0.32
CA ALA A 172 -10.18 21.85 -0.12
C ALA A 172 -10.34 22.95 -1.19
N LYS A 173 -11.54 23.14 -1.76
CA LYS A 173 -11.84 24.08 -2.84
C LYS A 173 -10.98 23.87 -4.09
N ILE A 174 -10.80 22.61 -4.47
CA ILE A 174 -10.01 22.18 -5.62
C ILE A 174 -10.88 21.70 -6.77
N THR A 175 -10.25 21.50 -7.92
CA THR A 175 -10.88 21.09 -9.18
C THR A 175 -10.38 19.69 -9.61
N GLU A 176 -10.94 19.16 -10.69
CA GLU A 176 -10.47 17.91 -11.31
C GLU A 176 -9.03 18.05 -11.85
N GLU A 177 -8.58 19.26 -12.16
CA GLU A 177 -7.21 19.53 -12.61
C GLU A 177 -6.18 19.21 -11.50
N ASP A 178 -6.50 19.54 -10.24
CA ASP A 178 -5.65 19.21 -9.11
C ASP A 178 -5.54 17.68 -8.92
N LEU A 179 -6.64 16.96 -9.13
CA LEU A 179 -6.64 15.49 -9.14
C LEU A 179 -5.80 14.94 -10.29
N ALA A 180 -5.94 15.49 -11.48
CA ALA A 180 -5.19 15.06 -12.66
C ALA A 180 -3.68 15.28 -12.51
N ARG A 181 -3.22 16.35 -11.83
CA ARG A 181 -1.79 16.57 -11.52
C ARG A 181 -1.18 15.44 -10.71
N VAL A 182 -1.89 14.91 -9.72
CA VAL A 182 -1.45 13.75 -8.93
C VAL A 182 -1.23 12.54 -9.84
N VAL A 183 -2.20 12.27 -10.73
CA VAL A 183 -2.11 11.16 -11.69
C VAL A 183 -0.89 11.32 -12.60
N VAL A 184 -0.70 12.50 -13.17
CA VAL A 184 0.43 12.80 -14.08
C VAL A 184 1.77 12.56 -13.36
N GLN A 185 1.93 13.08 -12.12
CA GLN A 185 3.15 12.84 -11.33
C GLN A 185 3.41 11.34 -11.14
N ASN A 186 2.39 10.57 -10.76
CA ASN A 186 2.52 9.13 -10.51
C ASN A 186 2.87 8.35 -11.78
N ARG A 187 2.22 8.63 -12.91
CA ARG A 187 2.51 7.97 -14.20
C ARG A 187 3.92 8.29 -14.72
N HIS A 188 4.39 9.53 -14.54
CA HIS A 188 5.77 9.91 -14.89
C HIS A 188 6.79 9.19 -14.00
N ASN A 189 6.52 9.06 -12.71
CA ASN A 189 7.36 8.32 -11.78
C ASN A 189 7.43 6.83 -12.16
N ALA A 190 6.28 6.20 -12.41
CA ALA A 190 6.16 4.79 -12.81
C ALA A 190 6.99 4.46 -14.07
N ALA A 191 7.16 5.40 -14.99
CA ALA A 191 7.93 5.19 -16.22
C ALA A 191 9.41 4.84 -15.96
N LYS A 192 9.93 5.12 -14.77
CA LYS A 192 11.31 4.84 -14.36
C LYS A 192 11.44 3.59 -13.48
N THR A 193 10.33 2.99 -13.09
CA THR A 193 10.28 1.84 -12.19
C THR A 193 9.99 0.58 -13.00
N TRP A 194 10.91 -0.40 -13.01
CA TRP A 194 10.86 -1.52 -13.93
C TRP A 194 9.64 -2.42 -13.74
N TRP A 195 9.22 -2.62 -12.51
CA TRP A 195 8.15 -3.55 -12.13
C TRP A 195 6.73 -3.00 -12.30
N THR A 196 6.54 -1.68 -12.43
CA THR A 196 5.21 -1.06 -12.50
C THR A 196 4.48 -1.28 -13.84
N HIS A 197 3.14 -1.21 -13.81
CA HIS A 197 2.28 -1.53 -14.95
C HIS A 197 2.11 -0.34 -15.91
N LEU A 198 1.56 0.78 -15.45
CA LEU A 198 1.24 1.91 -16.33
C LEU A 198 2.38 2.94 -16.37
N LYS A 199 3.20 2.85 -17.39
CA LYS A 199 4.37 3.72 -17.63
C LYS A 199 4.02 4.74 -18.70
N MET A 200 3.67 5.97 -18.30
CA MET A 200 3.23 7.03 -19.22
C MET A 200 4.07 8.30 -18.98
N PRO A 201 5.32 8.37 -19.50
CA PRO A 201 6.25 9.46 -19.19
C PRO A 201 5.82 10.81 -19.76
N ASP A 202 4.96 10.83 -20.76
CA ASP A 202 4.54 12.03 -21.49
C ASP A 202 3.06 12.41 -21.22
N LEU A 203 2.39 11.71 -20.27
CA LEU A 203 0.99 11.98 -19.94
C LEU A 203 0.81 13.42 -19.47
N THR A 204 -0.21 14.11 -20.02
CA THR A 204 -0.56 15.47 -19.64
C THR A 204 -1.83 15.53 -18.80
N VAL A 205 -2.06 16.65 -18.13
CA VAL A 205 -3.28 16.93 -17.36
C VAL A 205 -4.49 16.92 -18.28
N GLU A 206 -4.37 17.52 -19.47
CA GLU A 206 -5.42 17.60 -20.46
C GLU A 206 -5.85 16.21 -20.95
N GLU A 207 -4.90 15.30 -21.19
CA GLU A 207 -5.20 13.93 -21.60
C GLU A 207 -5.93 13.15 -20.50
N VAL A 208 -5.60 13.35 -19.23
CA VAL A 208 -6.35 12.78 -18.11
C VAL A 208 -7.78 13.30 -18.08
N LEU A 209 -7.95 14.62 -18.24
CA LEU A 209 -9.25 15.31 -18.22
C LEU A 209 -10.12 15.02 -19.44
N ASP A 210 -9.54 14.59 -20.56
CA ASP A 210 -10.27 14.20 -21.78
C ASP A 210 -10.85 12.78 -21.69
N THR A 211 -10.49 11.99 -20.66
CA THR A 211 -11.05 10.67 -20.46
C THR A 211 -12.47 10.72 -19.89
N PRO A 212 -13.34 9.74 -20.21
CA PRO A 212 -14.73 9.73 -19.76
C PRO A 212 -14.83 9.57 -18.23
N TYR A 213 -15.92 10.10 -17.65
CA TYR A 213 -16.26 9.82 -16.26
C TYR A 213 -16.64 8.36 -16.06
N ILE A 214 -16.12 7.75 -15.00
CA ILE A 214 -16.64 6.49 -14.48
C ILE A 214 -17.66 6.79 -13.38
N SER A 215 -17.30 7.64 -12.43
CA SER A 215 -18.17 8.15 -11.37
C SER A 215 -17.68 9.55 -10.99
N TYR A 216 -18.51 10.58 -11.22
CA TYR A 216 -18.08 11.97 -10.96
C TYR A 216 -17.57 12.15 -9.53
N PRO A 217 -16.41 12.82 -9.30
CA PRO A 217 -15.56 13.50 -10.28
C PRO A 217 -14.46 12.63 -10.92
N LEU A 218 -14.45 11.31 -10.65
CA LEU A 218 -13.40 10.41 -11.11
C LEU A 218 -13.60 10.00 -12.59
N ARG A 219 -12.55 10.26 -13.37
CA ARG A 219 -12.44 9.88 -14.78
C ARG A 219 -11.66 8.58 -14.95
N TYR A 220 -11.78 7.93 -16.11
CA TYR A 220 -11.07 6.69 -16.43
C TYR A 220 -9.55 6.84 -16.23
N GLY A 221 -8.95 7.93 -16.67
CA GLY A 221 -7.52 8.23 -16.48
C GLY A 221 -7.08 8.38 -15.02
N MET A 222 -8.02 8.64 -14.09
CA MET A 222 -7.74 8.83 -12.67
C MET A 222 -7.79 7.54 -11.84
N VAL A 223 -8.29 6.45 -12.41
CA VAL A 223 -8.49 5.18 -11.70
C VAL A 223 -7.23 4.31 -11.83
N CYS A 224 -6.87 3.61 -10.76
CA CYS A 224 -5.80 2.63 -10.79
C CYS A 224 -6.13 1.48 -11.75
N PRO A 225 -5.13 0.83 -12.39
CA PRO A 225 -5.36 -0.37 -13.16
C PRO A 225 -5.67 -1.56 -12.24
N ALA A 226 -6.29 -2.61 -12.79
CA ALA A 226 -6.16 -3.94 -12.23
C ALA A 226 -4.85 -4.54 -12.74
N SER A 227 -4.03 -5.09 -11.85
CA SER A 227 -2.73 -5.66 -12.20
C SER A 227 -2.52 -7.03 -11.56
N ASP A 228 -1.81 -7.89 -12.27
CA ASP A 228 -1.18 -9.08 -11.70
C ASP A 228 0.20 -8.67 -11.18
N GLY A 229 0.60 -9.13 -10.00
CA GLY A 229 1.89 -8.80 -9.41
C GLY A 229 2.12 -9.41 -8.04
N ALA A 230 3.39 -9.44 -7.62
CA ALA A 230 3.83 -9.92 -6.32
C ALA A 230 4.95 -9.03 -5.76
N CYS A 231 5.05 -9.01 -4.43
CA CYS A 231 6.09 -8.32 -3.69
C CYS A 231 6.59 -9.22 -2.55
N ALA A 232 7.89 -9.22 -2.30
CA ALA A 232 8.53 -9.93 -1.20
C ALA A 232 9.40 -8.98 -0.38
N MET A 233 9.42 -9.15 0.95
CA MET A 233 10.25 -8.39 1.88
C MET A 233 10.96 -9.34 2.86
N LEU A 234 12.26 -9.16 3.03
CA LEU A 234 13.09 -9.96 3.93
C LEU A 234 13.28 -9.23 5.25
N PHE A 235 12.65 -9.74 6.31
CA PHE A 235 12.79 -9.26 7.68
C PHE A 235 13.77 -10.12 8.47
N THR A 236 14.63 -9.48 9.25
CA THR A 236 15.59 -10.19 10.10
C THR A 236 15.92 -9.41 11.36
N THR A 237 16.71 -10.01 12.27
CA THR A 237 17.21 -9.31 13.46
C THR A 237 18.24 -8.24 13.10
N GLU A 238 18.43 -7.24 13.97
CA GLU A 238 19.46 -6.21 13.80
C GLU A 238 20.87 -6.81 13.59
N GLU A 239 21.17 -7.91 14.29
CA GLU A 239 22.47 -8.56 14.21
C GLU A 239 22.72 -9.17 12.84
N LYS A 240 21.76 -9.97 12.33
CA LYS A 240 21.88 -10.63 11.03
C LYS A 240 21.79 -9.66 9.86
N ALA A 241 21.02 -8.59 9.98
CA ALA A 241 20.85 -7.62 8.91
C ALA A 241 22.18 -7.00 8.45
N LYS A 242 23.14 -6.80 9.37
CA LYS A 242 24.47 -6.25 9.09
C LYS A 242 25.33 -7.14 8.19
N ASP A 243 25.03 -8.43 8.17
CA ASP A 243 25.73 -9.40 7.32
C ASP A 243 24.98 -9.63 5.99
N MET A 244 23.72 -9.21 5.88
CA MET A 244 22.85 -9.45 4.74
C MET A 244 22.76 -8.28 3.77
N CYS A 245 23.00 -7.05 4.23
CA CYS A 245 22.92 -5.86 3.38
C CYS A 245 23.80 -4.72 3.89
N ASP A 246 24.18 -3.82 2.97
CA ASP A 246 25.04 -2.67 3.27
C ASP A 246 24.34 -1.63 4.16
N ILE A 247 23.06 -1.41 3.95
CA ILE A 247 22.25 -0.46 4.72
C ILE A 247 20.99 -1.20 5.23
N PRO A 248 21.03 -1.72 6.47
CA PRO A 248 19.84 -2.28 7.12
C PRO A 248 18.77 -1.20 7.33
N VAL A 249 17.53 -1.51 7.02
CA VAL A 249 16.42 -0.58 7.23
C VAL A 249 15.60 -1.03 8.44
N TYR A 250 15.70 -0.29 9.52
CA TYR A 250 15.06 -0.64 10.79
C TYR A 250 13.58 -0.26 10.79
N VAL A 251 12.74 -1.21 11.21
CA VAL A 251 11.32 -0.97 11.43
C VAL A 251 11.15 -0.37 12.83
N ASN A 252 10.85 0.91 12.89
CA ASN A 252 10.76 1.68 14.13
C ASN A 252 9.33 1.89 14.63
N GLY A 253 8.34 1.74 13.76
CA GLY A 253 6.93 1.81 14.15
C GLY A 253 6.02 1.11 13.15
N VAL A 254 5.02 0.43 13.67
CA VAL A 254 4.00 -0.25 12.85
C VAL A 254 2.62 -0.04 13.44
N ALA A 255 1.64 0.08 12.56
CA ALA A 255 0.24 0.10 12.95
C ALA A 255 -0.62 -0.64 11.91
N SER A 256 -1.59 -1.40 12.40
CA SER A 256 -2.69 -1.94 11.61
C SER A 256 -3.98 -1.59 12.36
N VAL A 257 -4.76 -0.68 11.80
CA VAL A 257 -5.94 -0.11 12.45
C VAL A 257 -7.18 -0.44 11.65
N ALA A 258 -8.17 -1.03 12.33
CA ALA A 258 -9.53 -1.10 11.82
C ALA A 258 -10.27 0.18 12.23
N ASN A 259 -10.72 0.94 11.25
CA ASN A 259 -11.57 2.10 11.47
C ASN A 259 -13.01 1.66 11.75
N GLU A 260 -13.80 2.54 12.34
CA GLU A 260 -15.24 2.34 12.44
C GLU A 260 -15.85 2.16 11.04
N THR A 261 -16.88 1.35 10.95
CA THR A 261 -17.61 1.10 9.69
C THR A 261 -18.40 2.33 9.29
N ALA A 262 -17.71 3.35 8.82
CA ALA A 262 -18.31 4.58 8.34
C ALA A 262 -18.74 4.41 6.88
N VAL A 263 -19.84 3.73 6.68
CA VAL A 263 -20.43 3.61 5.36
C VAL A 263 -21.14 4.90 5.01
N LEU A 264 -20.71 5.53 3.92
CA LEU A 264 -21.40 6.68 3.30
C LEU A 264 -21.65 7.84 4.29
N GLY A 265 -20.71 8.07 5.21
CA GLY A 265 -20.81 9.18 6.14
C GLY A 265 -21.71 8.95 7.35
N TYR A 266 -21.96 7.70 7.72
CA TYR A 266 -22.75 7.33 8.89
C TYR A 266 -21.90 6.59 9.92
N ASP A 267 -21.83 7.08 11.15
CA ASP A 267 -20.97 6.56 12.22
C ASP A 267 -21.52 5.31 12.92
N GLY A 268 -22.65 4.78 12.47
CA GLY A 268 -23.32 3.64 13.12
C GLY A 268 -23.93 3.94 14.49
N SER A 269 -23.62 5.08 15.11
CA SER A 269 -24.17 5.47 16.41
C SER A 269 -25.59 6.04 16.32
N GLY A 270 -26.04 6.36 15.12
CA GLY A 270 -27.34 6.99 14.85
C GLY A 270 -27.38 8.50 15.13
N THR A 271 -26.25 9.12 15.44
CA THR A 271 -26.19 10.51 15.92
C THR A 271 -25.27 11.44 15.12
N GLY A 272 -24.41 10.92 14.21
CA GLY A 272 -23.46 11.73 13.46
C GLY A 272 -23.30 11.34 12.00
N GLN A 273 -23.08 12.33 11.14
CA GLN A 273 -22.50 12.13 9.83
C GLN A 273 -20.97 12.17 9.97
N ILE A 274 -20.28 11.14 9.46
CA ILE A 274 -18.84 11.19 9.28
C ILE A 274 -18.57 11.72 7.88
N ASP A 275 -17.70 12.72 7.76
CA ASP A 275 -17.15 13.13 6.48
C ASP A 275 -16.25 11.97 5.96
N PRO A 276 -16.55 11.36 4.82
CA PRO A 276 -15.74 10.27 4.28
C PRO A 276 -14.31 10.69 3.92
N SER A 277 -14.02 12.00 3.92
CA SER A 277 -12.67 12.54 3.75
C SER A 277 -11.88 12.65 5.06
N ASP A 278 -12.50 12.45 6.23
CA ASP A 278 -11.82 12.61 7.53
C ASP A 278 -10.89 11.45 7.93
N GLN A 279 -11.14 10.25 7.45
CA GLN A 279 -10.22 9.09 7.54
C GLN A 279 -9.54 8.88 8.89
N LEU A 280 -10.32 8.67 9.94
CA LEU A 280 -9.83 8.46 11.31
C LEU A 280 -8.86 7.28 11.42
N GLY A 281 -9.03 6.24 10.61
CA GLY A 281 -8.12 5.09 10.58
C GLY A 281 -6.68 5.47 10.19
N ALA A 282 -6.51 6.37 9.22
CA ALA A 282 -5.20 6.88 8.83
C ALA A 282 -4.57 7.71 9.94
N ILE A 283 -5.35 8.60 10.59
CA ILE A 283 -4.90 9.39 11.73
C ILE A 283 -4.46 8.48 12.88
N LYS A 284 -5.27 7.48 13.25
CA LYS A 284 -4.95 6.56 14.34
C LYS A 284 -3.75 5.67 14.04
N SER A 285 -3.59 5.23 12.79
CA SER A 285 -2.42 4.46 12.38
C SER A 285 -1.13 5.30 12.46
N SER A 286 -1.18 6.57 12.05
CA SER A 286 -0.05 7.48 12.16
C SER A 286 0.30 7.80 13.61
N GLU A 287 -0.67 8.12 14.46
CA GLU A 287 -0.45 8.35 15.90
C GLU A 287 0.28 7.18 16.56
N LEU A 288 -0.17 5.94 16.29
CA LEU A 288 0.42 4.73 16.88
C LEU A 288 1.84 4.44 16.36
N ALA A 289 2.04 4.50 15.02
CA ALA A 289 3.33 4.20 14.43
C ALA A 289 4.38 5.29 14.74
N TYR A 290 4.00 6.56 14.70
CA TYR A 290 4.89 7.68 15.05
C TYR A 290 5.27 7.68 16.52
N TYR A 291 4.32 7.36 17.41
CA TYR A 291 4.63 7.21 18.83
C TYR A 291 5.71 6.13 19.04
N GLN A 292 5.60 4.97 18.39
CA GLN A 292 6.60 3.90 18.45
C GLN A 292 7.95 4.37 17.88
N ALA A 293 7.94 5.08 16.76
CA ALA A 293 9.15 5.58 16.10
C ALA A 293 9.75 6.81 16.77
N GLY A 294 9.05 7.43 17.73
CA GLY A 294 9.50 8.66 18.41
C GLY A 294 9.41 9.91 17.52
N ILE A 295 8.58 9.87 16.47
CA ILE A 295 8.32 11.00 15.57
C ILE A 295 7.29 11.93 16.21
N SER A 296 7.63 13.22 16.33
CA SER A 296 6.77 14.27 16.88
C SER A 296 6.31 15.29 15.84
N PHE A 297 7.09 15.47 14.78
CA PHE A 297 6.85 16.42 13.69
C PHE A 297 6.99 15.73 12.34
N PRO A 298 6.01 14.91 11.89
CA PRO A 298 6.13 14.05 10.71
C PRO A 298 6.64 14.81 9.46
N ARG A 299 6.10 16.01 9.21
CA ARG A 299 6.50 16.88 8.08
C ARG A 299 8.00 17.20 8.04
N LYS A 300 8.69 17.21 9.19
CA LYS A 300 10.10 17.57 9.31
C LYS A 300 11.02 16.36 9.48
N GLU A 301 10.46 15.24 9.93
CA GLU A 301 11.24 14.07 10.34
C GLU A 301 11.14 12.93 9.32
N ILE A 302 10.20 13.02 8.35
CA ILE A 302 10.04 12.05 7.28
C ILE A 302 10.61 12.63 5.99
N ASP A 303 11.53 11.91 5.37
CA ASP A 303 12.21 12.31 4.13
C ASP A 303 11.49 11.84 2.87
N TYR A 304 10.72 10.74 2.97
CA TYR A 304 10.08 10.07 1.85
C TYR A 304 8.82 9.33 2.28
N ALA A 305 7.80 9.29 1.43
CA ALA A 305 6.60 8.53 1.70
C ALA A 305 6.04 7.80 0.46
N GLU A 306 5.67 6.54 0.66
CA GLU A 306 4.84 5.76 -0.25
C GLU A 306 3.46 5.57 0.36
N VAL A 307 2.45 6.14 -0.26
CA VAL A 307 1.06 6.07 0.23
C VAL A 307 0.17 5.29 -0.73
N TYR A 308 -0.73 4.51 -0.17
CA TYR A 308 -1.65 3.68 -0.94
C TYR A 308 -2.77 4.53 -1.54
N SER A 309 -2.68 4.83 -2.81
CA SER A 309 -3.56 5.78 -3.49
C SER A 309 -4.09 5.25 -4.81
N PRO A 310 -5.11 4.38 -4.83
CA PRO A 310 -5.72 3.92 -6.06
C PRO A 310 -6.45 5.06 -6.83
N PHE A 311 -6.75 6.16 -6.15
CA PHE A 311 -7.40 7.35 -6.71
C PHE A 311 -6.68 8.63 -6.24
N PRO A 312 -6.60 9.67 -7.07
CA PRO A 312 -5.80 10.86 -6.77
C PRO A 312 -6.28 11.65 -5.54
N ASN A 313 -7.59 11.72 -5.29
CA ASN A 313 -8.13 12.35 -4.09
C ASN A 313 -7.65 11.65 -2.81
N GLN A 314 -7.49 10.34 -2.85
CA GLN A 314 -7.01 9.57 -1.71
C GLN A 314 -5.55 9.88 -1.41
N GLU A 315 -4.70 10.07 -2.42
CA GLU A 315 -3.32 10.47 -2.19
C GLU A 315 -3.24 11.81 -1.47
N LEU A 316 -4.00 12.81 -1.93
CA LEU A 316 -4.09 14.11 -1.28
C LEU A 316 -4.58 14.00 0.18
N MET A 317 -5.63 13.19 0.39
CA MET A 317 -6.17 12.96 1.74
C MET A 317 -5.17 12.24 2.65
N TRP A 318 -4.50 11.19 2.15
CA TRP A 318 -3.57 10.40 2.98
C TRP A 318 -2.39 11.23 3.46
N VAL A 319 -1.76 12.01 2.59
CA VAL A 319 -0.59 12.82 2.98
C VAL A 319 -0.95 13.88 4.04
N GLU A 320 -2.20 14.34 4.07
CA GLU A 320 -2.71 15.22 5.11
C GLU A 320 -3.02 14.46 6.42
N LYS A 321 -3.77 13.35 6.32
CA LYS A 321 -4.19 12.57 7.49
C LYS A 321 -3.03 11.81 8.17
N LEU A 322 -1.96 11.57 7.45
CA LEU A 322 -0.68 11.07 8.00
C LEU A 322 0.20 12.20 8.57
N GLY A 323 -0.27 13.45 8.58
CA GLY A 323 0.45 14.58 9.16
C GLY A 323 1.65 15.06 8.36
N LEU A 324 1.77 14.67 7.08
CA LEU A 324 2.84 15.13 6.18
C LEU A 324 2.57 16.57 5.68
N PHE A 325 1.31 16.92 5.54
CA PHE A 325 0.86 18.28 5.20
C PHE A 325 -0.32 18.68 6.07
N GLU A 326 -0.53 19.99 6.20
CA GLU A 326 -1.72 20.53 6.85
C GLU A 326 -2.98 20.24 6.01
N GLU A 327 -4.11 20.14 6.66
CA GLU A 327 -5.39 19.84 6.01
C GLU A 327 -5.70 20.86 4.89
N THR A 328 -6.15 20.36 3.76
CA THR A 328 -6.46 21.10 2.51
C THR A 328 -5.27 21.76 1.80
N THR A 329 -4.03 21.47 2.22
CA THR A 329 -2.84 22.08 1.60
C THR A 329 -2.12 21.17 0.61
N ALA A 330 -2.39 19.85 0.64
CA ALA A 330 -1.74 18.90 -0.26
C ALA A 330 -1.84 19.27 -1.75
N PRO A 331 -2.98 19.71 -2.29
CA PRO A 331 -3.07 20.09 -3.71
C PRO A 331 -2.03 21.15 -4.10
N LYS A 332 -1.80 22.13 -3.22
CA LYS A 332 -0.78 23.16 -3.45
C LYS A 332 0.64 22.59 -3.43
N MET A 333 0.90 21.58 -2.60
CA MET A 333 2.20 20.92 -2.54
C MET A 333 2.51 20.15 -3.84
N TYR A 334 1.50 19.53 -4.45
CA TYR A 334 1.64 18.90 -5.77
C TYR A 334 1.84 19.95 -6.88
N GLU A 335 1.06 21.02 -6.89
CA GLU A 335 1.19 22.11 -7.87
C GLU A 335 2.59 22.74 -7.84
N THR A 336 3.15 22.95 -6.65
CA THR A 336 4.46 23.61 -6.47
C THR A 336 5.65 22.66 -6.55
N GLY A 337 5.42 21.34 -6.76
CA GLY A 337 6.46 20.34 -6.90
C GLY A 337 7.15 19.91 -5.60
N VAL A 338 6.59 20.26 -4.44
CA VAL A 338 7.10 19.79 -3.12
C VAL A 338 7.11 18.27 -3.04
N THR A 339 6.14 17.61 -3.66
CA THR A 339 5.97 16.14 -3.69
C THR A 339 6.70 15.44 -4.83
N ALA A 340 7.26 16.19 -5.76
CA ALA A 340 7.98 15.63 -6.91
C ALA A 340 9.29 14.93 -6.49
N LEU A 341 9.87 14.10 -7.36
CA LEU A 341 11.12 13.35 -7.12
C LEU A 341 12.27 14.18 -6.53
N LYS A 342 12.39 15.44 -6.96
CA LYS A 342 13.40 16.40 -6.48
C LYS A 342 12.85 17.41 -5.46
N GLY A 343 11.61 17.20 -5.03
CA GLY A 343 10.93 18.06 -4.08
C GLY A 343 11.43 17.89 -2.64
N GLU A 344 10.88 18.71 -1.76
CA GLU A 344 11.24 18.71 -0.34
C GLU A 344 10.79 17.40 0.35
N LEU A 345 9.58 16.93 0.05
CA LEU A 345 9.05 15.65 0.53
C LEU A 345 8.49 14.84 -0.65
N PRO A 346 9.33 14.04 -1.33
CA PRO A 346 8.88 13.22 -2.44
C PRO A 346 7.85 12.17 -2.00
N ILE A 347 6.81 12.03 -2.81
CA ILE A 347 5.68 11.10 -2.56
C ILE A 347 5.53 10.17 -3.76
N ASN A 348 5.35 8.87 -3.52
CA ASN A 348 5.04 7.86 -4.53
C ASN A 348 5.99 7.90 -5.75
N CYS A 349 7.30 7.94 -5.49
CA CYS A 349 8.28 7.95 -6.58
C CYS A 349 8.35 6.62 -7.34
N SER A 350 7.76 5.55 -6.82
CA SER A 350 7.52 4.30 -7.55
C SER A 350 6.45 4.44 -8.65
N GLY A 351 5.60 5.46 -8.56
CA GLY A 351 4.39 5.62 -9.35
C GLY A 351 3.11 5.29 -8.57
N GLY A 352 3.25 4.76 -7.36
CA GLY A 352 2.14 4.48 -6.46
C GLY A 352 1.12 3.47 -6.99
N VAL A 353 0.09 3.24 -6.21
CA VAL A 353 -1.02 2.33 -6.56
C VAL A 353 -1.80 2.83 -7.78
N ASN A 354 -1.83 4.14 -8.01
CA ASN A 354 -2.48 4.71 -9.19
C ASN A 354 -1.86 4.20 -10.49
N SER A 355 -0.58 3.82 -10.50
CA SER A 355 0.12 3.31 -11.68
C SER A 355 0.18 1.79 -11.75
N THR A 356 0.05 1.08 -10.63
CA THR A 356 0.06 -0.38 -10.57
C THR A 356 -0.71 -0.84 -9.34
N ASN A 357 -1.63 -1.79 -9.49
CA ASN A 357 -2.49 -2.25 -8.40
C ASN A 357 -2.74 -3.76 -8.48
N ALA A 358 -1.77 -4.54 -8.03
CA ALA A 358 -1.96 -5.94 -7.68
C ALA A 358 -2.52 -5.98 -6.25
N ILE A 359 -3.81 -5.84 -6.09
CA ILE A 359 -4.52 -5.36 -4.89
C ILE A 359 -4.06 -6.01 -3.57
N GLY A 360 -3.80 -7.32 -3.55
CA GLY A 360 -3.27 -8.04 -2.37
C GLY A 360 -1.81 -7.70 -2.07
N ALA A 361 -1.00 -7.33 -3.08
CA ALA A 361 0.40 -6.96 -2.94
C ALA A 361 0.60 -5.47 -2.69
N SER A 362 -0.26 -4.61 -3.26
CA SER A 362 -0.03 -3.17 -3.36
C SER A 362 0.25 -2.46 -2.04
N ALA A 363 -0.32 -2.94 -0.93
CA ALA A 363 -0.04 -2.38 0.39
C ALA A 363 1.34 -2.82 0.96
N MET A 364 1.97 -3.89 0.44
CA MET A 364 3.34 -4.28 0.76
C MET A 364 4.37 -3.55 -0.12
N GLU A 365 4.04 -3.30 -1.37
CA GLU A 365 4.89 -2.56 -2.29
C GLU A 365 5.27 -1.18 -1.74
N ARG A 366 4.37 -0.55 -0.95
CA ARG A 366 4.64 0.77 -0.34
C ARG A 366 5.79 0.74 0.66
N PRO A 367 5.78 -0.05 1.74
CA PRO A 367 6.93 -0.16 2.64
C PRO A 367 8.15 -0.80 1.95
N ALA A 368 7.99 -1.68 0.96
CA ALA A 368 9.09 -2.25 0.20
C ALA A 368 9.85 -1.17 -0.57
N GLU A 369 9.15 -0.36 -1.37
CA GLU A 369 9.76 0.75 -2.11
C GLU A 369 10.35 1.80 -1.16
N ALA A 370 9.64 2.14 -0.08
CA ALA A 370 10.13 3.08 0.92
C ALA A 370 11.42 2.60 1.62
N ALA A 371 11.57 1.28 1.81
CA ALA A 371 12.82 0.70 2.32
C ALA A 371 13.95 0.77 1.27
N LEU A 372 13.65 0.47 0.00
CA LEU A 372 14.64 0.57 -1.08
C LEU A 372 15.14 2.01 -1.27
N GLN A 373 14.32 3.03 -1.04
CA GLN A 373 14.76 4.43 -1.05
C GLN A 373 15.79 4.73 0.04
N ILE A 374 15.65 4.19 1.24
CA ILE A 374 16.66 4.29 2.31
C ILE A 374 17.94 3.53 1.92
N MET A 375 17.80 2.34 1.34
CA MET A 375 18.92 1.51 0.90
C MET A 375 19.70 2.10 -0.29
N GLY A 376 19.15 3.11 -0.99
CA GLY A 376 19.71 3.62 -2.25
C GLY A 376 19.58 2.63 -3.41
N LYS A 377 18.60 1.74 -3.38
CA LYS A 377 18.36 0.65 -4.34
C LYS A 377 17.06 0.79 -5.14
N ALA A 378 16.30 1.87 -4.93
CA ALA A 378 15.08 2.13 -5.69
C ALA A 378 15.41 2.51 -7.15
N ASP A 379 14.61 2.03 -8.13
CA ASP A 379 14.82 2.38 -9.54
C ASP A 379 14.69 3.88 -9.80
N ASN A 380 13.65 4.48 -9.25
CA ASN A 380 13.44 5.93 -9.30
C ASN A 380 13.90 6.56 -7.97
N GLN A 381 15.20 6.44 -7.69
CA GLN A 381 15.82 6.93 -6.46
C GLN A 381 15.70 8.44 -6.33
N VAL A 382 15.25 8.91 -5.18
CA VAL A 382 15.27 10.35 -4.87
C VAL A 382 16.74 10.85 -4.77
N PRO A 383 17.05 12.05 -5.30
CA PRO A 383 18.43 12.54 -5.37
C PRO A 383 18.92 13.18 -4.05
N LYS A 384 18.47 12.65 -2.92
CA LYS A 384 18.90 13.01 -1.57
C LYS A 384 18.98 11.75 -0.72
N THR A 385 19.73 11.81 0.37
CA THR A 385 19.72 10.72 1.37
C THR A 385 18.36 10.66 2.04
N VAL A 386 17.80 9.47 2.13
CA VAL A 386 16.57 9.17 2.85
C VAL A 386 16.94 8.48 4.15
N HIS A 387 16.75 9.16 5.27
CA HIS A 387 17.00 8.60 6.60
C HIS A 387 15.76 7.98 7.20
N THR A 388 14.60 8.60 6.98
CA THR A 388 13.32 8.12 7.50
C THR A 388 12.28 8.10 6.39
N SER A 389 11.60 6.96 6.24
CA SER A 389 10.51 6.80 5.29
C SER A 389 9.29 6.14 5.91
N ILE A 390 8.16 6.27 5.23
CA ILE A 390 6.93 5.57 5.59
C ILE A 390 6.34 4.82 4.40
N GLY A 391 5.73 3.66 4.69
CA GLY A 391 4.89 2.92 3.76
C GLY A 391 3.49 2.76 4.33
N HIS A 392 2.48 3.28 3.62
CA HIS A 392 1.08 3.27 4.04
C HIS A 392 0.25 2.31 3.19
N GLY A 393 -0.62 1.54 3.84
CA GLY A 393 -1.61 0.68 3.20
C GLY A 393 -3.03 1.06 3.59
N TRP A 394 -3.96 0.91 2.64
CA TRP A 394 -5.37 1.16 2.84
C TRP A 394 -6.21 0.04 2.22
N GLY A 395 -7.37 -0.25 2.80
CA GLY A 395 -8.26 -1.29 2.27
C GLY A 395 -9.62 -1.31 2.92
N GLY A 396 -10.47 -2.16 2.34
CA GLY A 396 -11.88 -2.19 2.69
C GLY A 396 -12.60 -0.94 2.19
N SER A 397 -13.84 -0.79 2.61
CA SER A 397 -14.61 0.42 2.33
C SER A 397 -14.34 1.47 3.41
N LEU A 398 -13.12 2.02 3.43
CA LEU A 398 -12.64 3.01 4.39
C LEU A 398 -12.24 2.46 5.78
N ASN A 399 -12.12 1.16 5.95
CA ASN A 399 -12.09 0.54 7.28
C ASN A 399 -10.71 0.16 7.78
N LEU A 400 -9.75 -0.09 6.89
CA LEU A 400 -8.45 -0.66 7.28
C LEU A 400 -7.30 0.23 6.82
N CYS A 401 -6.39 0.54 7.74
CA CYS A 401 -5.17 1.27 7.44
C CYS A 401 -3.97 0.57 8.07
N THR A 402 -2.88 0.46 7.32
CA THR A 402 -1.58 0.03 7.82
C THR A 402 -0.55 1.13 7.63
N LEU A 403 0.38 1.25 8.56
CA LEU A 403 1.52 2.16 8.44
C LEU A 403 2.77 1.49 8.99
N MET A 404 3.87 1.60 8.25
CA MET A 404 5.20 1.18 8.68
C MET A 404 6.13 2.39 8.61
N VAL A 405 6.80 2.70 9.70
CA VAL A 405 7.82 3.74 9.81
C VAL A 405 9.18 3.08 9.86
N MET A 406 10.07 3.50 8.98
CA MET A 406 11.37 2.88 8.77
C MET A 406 12.48 3.94 8.77
N SER A 407 13.68 3.56 9.21
CA SER A 407 14.86 4.41 9.08
C SER A 407 16.16 3.59 8.99
N ASP A 408 17.25 4.28 8.63
CA ASP A 408 18.62 3.73 8.61
C ASP A 408 19.23 3.58 10.02
N GLU A 409 18.53 4.07 11.07
CA GLU A 409 18.94 3.92 12.45
C GLU A 409 17.85 3.24 13.31
N PRO A 410 18.21 2.33 14.23
CA PRO A 410 17.24 1.68 15.10
C PRO A 410 16.72 2.64 16.17
N GLN A 411 15.41 2.61 16.44
CA GLN A 411 14.80 3.37 17.52
C GLN A 411 15.17 2.78 18.89
N ARG A 412 15.99 3.49 19.68
CA ARG A 412 16.49 3.03 20.98
C ARG A 412 15.76 3.63 22.19
N LYS A 413 14.71 4.42 21.99
CA LYS A 413 14.05 5.18 23.07
C LYS A 413 13.07 4.41 23.95
N TRP A 414 12.78 3.16 23.66
CA TRP A 414 11.97 2.30 24.53
C TRP A 414 12.84 1.61 25.59
N ARG A 415 13.36 2.39 26.53
CA ARG A 415 14.02 1.88 27.73
C ARG A 415 13.22 2.22 28.98
#